data_f597ea940007ca73fc930391a579e4be
#
_entry.id   f597ea940007ca73fc930391a579e4be
#
_cell.length_a   1.000
_cell.length_b   1.000
_cell.length_c   1.000
_cell.angle_alpha   90.00
_cell.angle_beta   90.00
_cell.angle_gamma   90.00
#
_symmetry.space_group_name_H-M   'P 1'
#
loop_
_entity.id
_entity.type
_entity.pdbx_description
1 polymer ?
#
loop_
_entity_poly.entity_id
_entity_poly.type
_entity_poly.pdbx_seq_one_letter_code
_entity_poly.pdbx_strand_id
1 'polypeptide(L)'
;LENMRMQINEFGPDLILLPWLFDRPIKHRVLNHMFALLASNLTNRDISVWGYQVHNHLFPNIAFDISEEISTKEQMINCYDSQIANFKDYAHQTIGLNAFNSIYVKDSKYAEIFFGLPLAEYAKLVLRWYNKDQLAIYKGNQDYADNMKTIQQAAQKIYA
;
A
#
# COMPACT_ATOMS: atom_id res chain seq x y z
N LEU A 1 8.80 14.05 10.68
CA LEU A 1 8.57 12.91 11.56
C LEU A 1 7.93 13.35 12.87
N GLU A 2 8.48 14.36 13.55
CA GLU A 2 7.99 14.82 14.86
C GLU A 2 6.52 15.25 14.81
N ASN A 3 6.13 16.04 13.85
CA ASN A 3 4.74 16.48 13.67
C ASN A 3 3.76 15.31 13.47
N MET A 4 4.15 14.31 12.67
CA MET A 4 3.36 13.09 12.49
C MET A 4 3.23 12.30 13.81
N ARG A 5 4.32 12.18 14.57
CA ARG A 5 4.30 11.51 15.87
C ARG A 5 3.35 12.19 16.84
N MET A 6 3.42 13.52 16.92
CA MET A 6 2.54 14.32 17.80
C MET A 6 1.07 14.10 17.44
N GLN A 7 0.72 14.19 16.16
CA GLN A 7 -0.66 13.99 15.70
C GLN A 7 -1.18 12.58 16.00
N ILE A 8 -0.36 11.53 15.79
CA ILE A 8 -0.76 10.16 16.10
C ILE A 8 -0.96 9.98 17.60
N ASN A 9 -0.06 10.51 18.44
CA ASN A 9 -0.18 10.40 19.89
C ASN A 9 -1.40 11.18 20.43
N GLU A 10 -1.70 12.34 19.87
CA GLU A 10 -2.85 13.17 20.25
C GLU A 10 -4.18 12.51 19.85
N PHE A 11 -4.25 11.96 18.62
CA PHE A 11 -5.44 11.28 18.13
C PHE A 11 -5.68 9.93 18.80
N GLY A 12 -4.61 9.20 19.15
CA GLY A 12 -4.67 7.89 19.84
C GLY A 12 -5.36 6.80 19.02
N PRO A 13 -5.03 6.56 17.75
CA PRO A 13 -5.73 5.58 16.93
C PRO A 13 -5.44 4.15 17.38
N ASP A 14 -6.43 3.25 17.19
CA ASP A 14 -6.28 1.81 17.32
C ASP A 14 -5.88 1.15 16.00
N LEU A 15 -6.17 1.83 14.88
CA LEU A 15 -5.88 1.38 13.52
C LEU A 15 -5.26 2.51 12.70
N ILE A 16 -4.17 2.17 11.99
CA ILE A 16 -3.55 3.04 10.99
C ILE A 16 -3.55 2.34 9.63
N LEU A 17 -4.10 3.02 8.63
CA LEU A 17 -4.06 2.56 7.24
C LEU A 17 -2.89 3.20 6.50
N LEU A 18 -2.07 2.39 5.86
CA LEU A 18 -0.95 2.82 5.01
C LEU A 18 -1.08 2.20 3.62
N PRO A 19 -0.60 2.87 2.55
CA PRO A 19 -0.47 2.18 1.27
C PRO A 19 0.47 0.97 1.42
N TRP A 20 0.24 -0.07 0.62
CA TRP A 20 1.06 -1.29 0.66
C TRP A 20 2.55 -0.99 0.64
N LEU A 21 3.30 -1.62 1.54
CA LEU A 21 4.74 -1.30 1.75
C LEU A 21 5.60 -1.54 0.50
N PHE A 22 5.20 -2.44 -0.41
CA PHE A 22 5.87 -2.70 -1.68
C PHE A 22 5.16 -2.03 -2.87
N ASP A 23 4.31 -1.04 -2.61
CA ASP A 23 3.60 -0.38 -3.70
C ASP A 23 4.55 0.40 -4.63
N ARG A 24 4.15 0.52 -5.90
CA ARG A 24 4.97 1.10 -6.96
C ARG A 24 5.40 2.56 -6.70
N PRO A 25 4.51 3.49 -6.28
CA PRO A 25 4.92 4.87 -6.03
C PRO A 25 5.93 4.97 -4.90
N ILE A 26 7.05 5.64 -5.17
CA ILE A 26 8.11 5.86 -4.19
C ILE A 26 7.59 6.55 -2.91
N LYS A 27 6.65 7.49 -3.05
CA LYS A 27 6.06 8.22 -1.92
C LYS A 27 5.36 7.29 -0.93
N HIS A 28 4.71 6.22 -1.41
CA HIS A 28 4.05 5.23 -0.58
C HIS A 28 5.08 4.44 0.25
N ARG A 29 6.20 4.05 -0.36
CA ARG A 29 7.28 3.35 0.33
C ARG A 29 8.00 4.23 1.34
N VAL A 30 8.26 5.50 0.96
CA VAL A 30 8.85 6.49 1.88
C VAL A 30 7.95 6.71 3.08
N LEU A 31 6.64 6.84 2.89
CA LEU A 31 5.68 6.99 3.99
C LEU A 31 5.75 5.80 4.96
N ASN A 32 5.76 4.58 4.43
CA ASN A 32 5.91 3.38 5.24
C ASN A 32 7.21 3.38 6.06
N HIS A 33 8.33 3.74 5.43
CA HIS A 33 9.62 3.80 6.11
C HIS A 33 9.65 4.89 7.19
N MET A 34 9.15 6.09 6.89
CA MET A 34 9.03 7.18 7.86
C MET A 34 8.17 6.78 9.06
N PHE A 35 7.04 6.10 8.80
CA PHE A 35 6.16 5.59 9.85
C PHE A 35 6.87 4.55 10.72
N ALA A 36 7.57 3.59 10.13
CA ALA A 36 8.31 2.57 10.87
C ALA A 36 9.42 3.17 11.76
N LEU A 37 10.09 4.23 11.33
CA LEU A 37 11.10 4.94 12.13
C LEU A 37 10.51 5.64 13.35
N LEU A 38 9.28 6.13 13.27
CA LEU A 38 8.62 6.79 14.42
C LEU A 38 7.88 5.82 15.35
N ALA A 39 7.59 4.60 14.88
CA ALA A 39 6.77 3.64 15.60
C ALA A 39 7.27 3.33 17.03
N SER A 40 8.60 3.30 17.22
CA SER A 40 9.21 3.10 18.55
C SER A 40 8.93 4.23 19.54
N ASN A 41 8.55 5.41 19.07
CA ASN A 41 8.32 6.62 19.85
C ASN A 41 6.84 6.96 20.02
N LEU A 42 5.92 6.08 19.59
CA LEU A 42 4.49 6.24 19.84
C LEU A 42 4.14 5.84 21.27
N THR A 43 3.22 6.56 21.88
CA THR A 43 2.75 6.28 23.26
C THR A 43 1.84 5.06 23.30
N ASN A 44 0.85 5.00 22.39
CA ASN A 44 0.03 3.80 22.21
C ASN A 44 0.83 2.74 21.44
N ARG A 45 0.85 1.52 21.94
CA ARG A 45 1.53 0.36 21.34
C ARG A 45 0.55 -0.67 20.77
N ASP A 46 -0.72 -0.60 21.15
CA ASP A 46 -1.78 -1.51 20.72
C ASP A 46 -2.45 -1.02 19.44
N ILE A 47 -1.62 -0.55 18.50
CA ILE A 47 -2.07 -0.09 17.18
C ILE A 47 -1.95 -1.24 16.19
N SER A 48 -3.02 -1.51 15.45
CA SER A 48 -2.99 -2.32 14.23
C SER A 48 -2.59 -1.44 13.04
N VAL A 49 -1.70 -1.93 12.19
CA VAL A 49 -1.32 -1.25 10.94
C VAL A 49 -1.72 -2.13 9.78
N TRP A 50 -2.56 -1.59 8.88
CA TRP A 50 -3.03 -2.31 7.70
C TRP A 50 -2.52 -1.63 6.43
N GLY A 51 -1.76 -2.38 5.64
CA GLY A 51 -1.38 -1.98 4.29
C GLY A 51 -2.52 -2.23 3.32
N TYR A 52 -3.00 -1.17 2.64
CA TYR A 52 -4.05 -1.29 1.61
C TYR A 52 -3.46 -1.34 0.19
N GLN A 53 -4.14 -2.04 -0.70
CA GLN A 53 -3.75 -2.17 -2.09
C GLN A 53 -4.05 -0.89 -2.88
N VAL A 54 -3.06 -0.40 -3.65
CA VAL A 54 -3.26 0.70 -4.60
C VAL A 54 -2.88 0.24 -6.01
N HIS A 55 -1.60 -0.03 -6.29
CA HIS A 55 -1.11 -0.38 -7.62
C HIS A 55 -0.56 -1.82 -7.71
N ASN A 56 0.09 -2.29 -6.68
CA ASN A 56 0.71 -3.60 -6.66
C ASN A 56 -0.13 -4.61 -5.89
N HIS A 57 -0.04 -5.87 -6.32
CA HIS A 57 -0.59 -6.97 -5.54
C HIS A 57 0.01 -7.00 -4.13
N LEU A 58 -0.85 -7.27 -3.16
CA LEU A 58 -0.44 -7.61 -1.81
C LEU A 58 -0.90 -9.04 -1.47
N PHE A 59 -0.28 -9.65 -0.47
CA PHE A 59 -0.70 -10.93 0.08
C PHE A 59 -1.61 -10.65 1.28
N PRO A 60 -2.93 -10.79 1.13
CA PRO A 60 -3.85 -10.37 2.19
C PRO A 60 -3.92 -11.38 3.32
N ASN A 61 -4.08 -10.87 4.53
CA ASN A 61 -4.57 -11.64 5.68
C ASN A 61 -5.89 -11.09 6.22
N ILE A 62 -6.40 -10.00 5.61
CA ILE A 62 -7.67 -9.36 5.91
C ILE A 62 -8.36 -9.06 4.58
N ALA A 63 -9.64 -9.40 4.48
CA ALA A 63 -10.47 -9.10 3.32
C ALA A 63 -11.90 -8.77 3.77
N PHE A 64 -12.51 -7.77 3.12
CA PHE A 64 -13.89 -7.35 3.38
C PHE A 64 -14.71 -7.40 2.11
N ASP A 65 -15.92 -7.96 2.21
CA ASP A 65 -16.93 -7.79 1.18
C ASP A 65 -17.36 -6.32 1.11
N ILE A 66 -17.27 -5.74 -0.08
CA ILE A 66 -17.72 -4.39 -0.37
C ILE A 66 -18.73 -4.36 -1.51
N SER A 67 -19.41 -5.48 -1.74
CA SER A 67 -20.35 -5.62 -2.87
C SER A 67 -21.50 -4.62 -2.80
N GLU A 68 -21.96 -4.27 -1.60
CA GLU A 68 -23.03 -3.30 -1.40
C GLU A 68 -22.52 -1.85 -1.53
N GLU A 69 -21.25 -1.59 -1.22
CA GLU A 69 -20.62 -0.27 -1.21
C GLU A 69 -19.97 0.10 -2.55
N ILE A 70 -19.91 -0.83 -3.50
CA ILE A 70 -19.14 -0.64 -4.74
C ILE A 70 -19.58 0.59 -5.55
N SER A 71 -20.88 0.87 -5.61
CA SER A 71 -21.40 2.04 -6.31
C SER A 71 -21.03 3.35 -5.64
N THR A 72 -21.00 3.37 -4.31
CA THR A 72 -20.55 4.52 -3.52
C THR A 72 -19.06 4.76 -3.73
N LYS A 73 -18.27 3.69 -3.70
CA LYS A 73 -16.83 3.75 -3.99
C LYS A 73 -16.53 4.31 -5.39
N GLU A 74 -17.26 3.87 -6.40
CA GLU A 74 -17.11 4.38 -7.77
C GLU A 74 -17.42 5.88 -7.84
N GLN A 75 -18.50 6.33 -7.19
CA GLN A 75 -18.84 7.76 -7.11
C GLN A 75 -17.72 8.55 -6.40
N MET A 76 -17.17 8.05 -5.31
CA MET A 76 -16.07 8.68 -4.59
C MET A 76 -14.81 8.80 -5.47
N ILE A 77 -14.47 7.76 -6.23
CA ILE A 77 -13.34 7.79 -7.17
C ILE A 77 -13.56 8.88 -8.22
N ASN A 78 -14.77 9.00 -8.75
CA ASN A 78 -15.12 9.97 -9.76
C ASN A 78 -15.11 11.43 -9.26
N CYS A 79 -14.98 11.68 -7.95
CA CYS A 79 -14.74 13.01 -7.41
C CYS A 79 -13.28 13.49 -7.55
N TYR A 80 -12.36 12.63 -7.96
CA TYR A 80 -10.94 12.96 -8.12
C TYR A 80 -10.60 13.39 -9.55
N ASP A 81 -11.09 14.53 -10.00
CA ASP A 81 -10.95 15.05 -11.38
C ASP A 81 -9.51 15.01 -11.89
N SER A 82 -8.53 15.40 -11.06
CA SER A 82 -7.12 15.41 -11.43
C SER A 82 -6.54 14.02 -11.72
N GLN A 83 -7.07 12.98 -11.06
CA GLN A 83 -6.65 11.60 -11.29
C GLN A 83 -7.33 11.03 -12.52
N ILE A 84 -8.62 11.31 -12.70
CA ILE A 84 -9.42 10.86 -13.85
C ILE A 84 -8.87 11.48 -15.12
N ALA A 85 -8.51 12.77 -15.11
CA ALA A 85 -7.94 13.47 -16.28
C ALA A 85 -6.58 12.87 -16.71
N ASN A 86 -5.80 12.34 -15.77
CA ASN A 86 -4.45 11.81 -16.03
C ASN A 86 -4.42 10.30 -16.29
N PHE A 87 -5.40 9.55 -15.78
CA PHE A 87 -5.46 8.09 -15.86
C PHE A 87 -6.79 7.66 -16.47
N LYS A 88 -6.75 7.39 -17.76
CA LYS A 88 -7.91 6.89 -18.46
C LYS A 88 -8.47 5.63 -17.76
N ASP A 89 -9.77 5.62 -17.55
CA ASP A 89 -10.49 4.51 -16.94
C ASP A 89 -10.05 4.14 -15.51
N TYR A 90 -9.59 5.11 -14.71
CA TYR A 90 -9.11 4.86 -13.35
C TYR A 90 -10.17 4.20 -12.46
N ALA A 91 -11.42 4.64 -12.53
CA ALA A 91 -12.51 4.00 -11.80
C ALA A 91 -12.69 2.53 -12.24
N HIS A 92 -12.73 2.27 -13.54
CA HIS A 92 -12.84 0.91 -14.07
C HIS A 92 -11.72 -0.01 -13.60
N GLN A 93 -10.46 0.47 -13.59
CA GLN A 93 -9.31 -0.30 -13.11
C GLN A 93 -9.44 -0.63 -11.63
N THR A 94 -9.85 0.34 -10.80
CA THR A 94 -10.01 0.16 -9.36
C THR A 94 -11.15 -0.81 -9.05
N ILE A 95 -12.30 -0.67 -9.70
CA ILE A 95 -13.45 -1.58 -9.54
C ILE A 95 -13.10 -2.98 -10.04
N GLY A 96 -12.39 -3.10 -11.15
CA GLY A 96 -11.88 -4.36 -11.67
C GLY A 96 -10.95 -5.08 -10.70
N LEU A 97 -10.10 -4.32 -9.99
CA LEU A 97 -9.24 -4.87 -8.95
C LEU A 97 -10.04 -5.40 -7.75
N ASN A 98 -11.09 -4.68 -7.33
CA ASN A 98 -12.00 -5.15 -6.27
C ASN A 98 -12.78 -6.41 -6.70
N ALA A 99 -13.19 -6.49 -7.97
CA ALA A 99 -13.81 -7.70 -8.52
C ALA A 99 -12.83 -8.90 -8.49
N PHE A 100 -11.58 -8.69 -8.89
CA PHE A 100 -10.54 -9.73 -8.79
C PHE A 100 -10.33 -10.19 -7.34
N ASN A 101 -10.29 -9.26 -6.39
CA ASN A 101 -10.06 -9.55 -4.98
C ASN A 101 -11.22 -10.31 -4.31
N SER A 102 -12.40 -10.41 -4.94
CA SER A 102 -13.53 -11.18 -4.42
C SER A 102 -13.20 -12.65 -4.18
N ILE A 103 -12.15 -13.19 -4.83
CA ILE A 103 -11.66 -14.56 -4.60
C ILE A 103 -11.29 -14.84 -3.13
N TYR A 104 -11.01 -13.81 -2.33
CA TYR A 104 -10.65 -13.92 -0.92
C TYR A 104 -11.86 -13.94 0.02
N VAL A 105 -13.07 -13.67 -0.48
CA VAL A 105 -14.29 -13.60 0.33
C VAL A 105 -15.39 -14.44 -0.32
N LYS A 106 -15.88 -15.45 0.42
CA LYS A 106 -16.91 -16.35 -0.07
C LYS A 106 -18.19 -15.56 -0.42
N ASP A 107 -18.77 -15.88 -1.57
CA ASP A 107 -20.05 -15.33 -2.06
C ASP A 107 -20.03 -13.78 -2.32
N SER A 108 -18.85 -13.16 -2.29
CA SER A 108 -18.65 -11.74 -2.60
C SER A 108 -18.48 -11.51 -4.10
N LYS A 109 -18.92 -10.35 -4.59
CA LYS A 109 -18.66 -9.87 -5.97
C LYS A 109 -17.49 -8.89 -6.02
N TYR A 110 -17.27 -8.15 -4.94
CA TYR A 110 -16.21 -7.15 -4.82
C TYR A 110 -15.63 -7.18 -3.41
N ALA A 111 -14.32 -7.17 -3.29
CA ALA A 111 -13.66 -7.15 -2.00
C ALA A 111 -12.52 -6.12 -1.95
N GLU A 112 -12.32 -5.57 -0.77
CA GLU A 112 -11.08 -4.88 -0.39
C GLU A 112 -10.20 -5.79 0.43
N ILE A 113 -8.90 -5.74 0.17
CA ILE A 113 -7.92 -6.59 0.83
C ILE A 113 -6.85 -5.76 1.51
N PHE A 114 -6.39 -6.25 2.65
CA PHE A 114 -5.37 -5.62 3.46
C PHE A 114 -4.35 -6.63 3.97
N PHE A 115 -3.16 -6.11 4.26
CA PHE A 115 -2.15 -6.85 5.01
C PHE A 115 -1.99 -6.19 6.38
N GLY A 116 -2.52 -6.81 7.40
CA GLY A 116 -2.58 -6.28 8.76
C GLY A 116 -1.57 -6.93 9.69
N LEU A 117 -0.86 -6.11 10.49
CA LEU A 117 0.05 -6.53 11.55
C LEU A 117 -0.06 -5.59 12.76
N PRO A 118 0.26 -6.07 13.97
CA PRO A 118 0.54 -5.17 15.09
C PRO A 118 1.66 -4.19 14.76
N LEU A 119 1.60 -2.97 15.31
CA LEU A 119 2.56 -1.89 15.06
C LEU A 119 4.02 -2.33 15.11
N ALA A 120 4.41 -3.07 16.17
CA ALA A 120 5.79 -3.49 16.36
C ALA A 120 6.27 -4.45 15.25
N GLU A 121 5.40 -5.37 14.83
CA GLU A 121 5.74 -6.34 13.77
C GLU A 121 5.76 -5.66 12.39
N TYR A 122 4.84 -4.73 12.14
CA TYR A 122 4.84 -3.96 10.92
C TYR A 122 6.11 -3.12 10.77
N ALA A 123 6.51 -2.42 11.84
CA ALA A 123 7.73 -1.62 11.86
C ALA A 123 8.99 -2.48 11.62
N LYS A 124 9.10 -3.64 12.27
CA LYS A 124 10.19 -4.60 12.02
C LYS A 124 10.25 -5.06 10.57
N LEU A 125 9.08 -5.40 9.98
CA LEU A 125 8.98 -5.82 8.60
C LEU A 125 9.48 -4.73 7.65
N VAL A 126 8.99 -3.51 7.81
CA VAL A 126 9.37 -2.37 6.98
C VAL A 126 10.86 -2.05 7.10
N LEU A 127 11.40 -1.99 8.33
CA LEU A 127 12.82 -1.69 8.56
C LEU A 127 13.76 -2.80 8.08
N ARG A 128 13.30 -4.04 8.03
CA ARG A 128 14.06 -5.14 7.43
C ARG A 128 14.25 -4.95 5.93
N TRP A 129 13.21 -4.44 5.23
CA TRP A 129 13.23 -4.26 3.78
C TRP A 129 13.80 -2.90 3.36
N TYR A 130 13.59 -1.86 4.15
CA TYR A 130 14.03 -0.49 3.88
C TYR A 130 15.09 -0.06 4.89
N ASN A 131 16.29 -0.63 4.77
CA ASN A 131 17.47 -0.17 5.51
C ASN A 131 18.01 1.14 4.92
N LYS A 132 18.96 1.78 5.61
CA LYS A 132 19.53 3.07 5.19
C LYS A 132 20.12 3.06 3.79
N ASP A 133 20.69 1.94 3.35
CA ASP A 133 21.33 1.80 2.05
C ASP A 133 20.30 1.68 0.92
N GLN A 134 19.12 1.12 1.21
CA GLN A 134 18.01 1.06 0.26
C GLN A 134 17.27 2.38 0.10
N LEU A 135 17.47 3.37 0.97
CA LEU A 135 16.99 4.73 0.74
C LEU A 135 17.65 5.37 -0.51
N ALA A 136 18.79 4.88 -0.96
CA ALA A 136 19.38 5.25 -2.25
C ALA A 136 18.44 4.90 -3.43
N ILE A 137 17.64 3.84 -3.32
CA ILE A 137 16.61 3.43 -4.29
C ILE A 137 15.52 4.52 -4.45
N TYR A 138 15.40 5.42 -3.47
CA TYR A 138 14.45 6.54 -3.51
C TYR A 138 14.95 7.74 -4.32
N LYS A 139 16.20 7.74 -4.77
CA LYS A 139 16.82 8.91 -5.42
C LYS A 139 16.52 9.08 -6.90
N GLY A 140 15.78 8.18 -7.56
CA GLY A 140 15.45 8.41 -8.95
C GLY A 140 14.50 7.39 -9.59
N ASN A 141 13.72 7.85 -10.56
CA ASN A 141 12.96 6.98 -11.48
C ASN A 141 13.88 6.07 -12.33
N GLN A 142 15.16 6.39 -12.39
CA GLN A 142 16.18 5.67 -13.16
C GLN A 142 16.42 4.27 -12.56
N ASP A 143 16.51 4.19 -11.23
CA ASP A 143 16.76 2.91 -10.55
C ASP A 143 15.63 1.90 -10.76
N TYR A 144 14.37 2.38 -10.84
CA TYR A 144 13.24 1.51 -11.16
C TYR A 144 13.33 0.97 -12.59
N ALA A 145 13.66 1.83 -13.56
CA ALA A 145 13.81 1.43 -14.96
C ALA A 145 14.97 0.43 -15.15
N ASP A 146 16.07 0.62 -14.43
CA ASP A 146 17.23 -0.27 -14.49
C ASP A 146 16.97 -1.60 -13.80
N ASN A 147 16.25 -1.61 -12.68
CA ASN A 147 15.79 -2.84 -12.03
C ASN A 147 14.81 -3.62 -12.92
N MET A 148 13.88 -2.95 -13.61
CA MET A 148 12.98 -3.59 -14.56
C MET A 148 13.71 -4.17 -15.75
N LYS A 149 14.72 -3.48 -16.30
CA LYS A 149 15.59 -4.03 -17.36
C LYS A 149 16.33 -5.28 -16.89
N THR A 150 16.86 -5.26 -15.66
CA THR A 150 17.56 -6.40 -15.07
C THR A 150 16.66 -7.62 -14.94
N ILE A 151 15.41 -7.41 -14.46
CA ILE A 151 14.40 -8.47 -14.36
C ILE A 151 14.02 -9.01 -15.75
N GLN A 152 13.82 -8.13 -16.73
CA GLN A 152 13.51 -8.53 -18.11
C GLN A 152 14.64 -9.34 -18.74
N GLN A 153 15.90 -8.92 -18.53
CA GLN A 153 17.09 -9.64 -19.03
C GLN A 153 17.22 -11.02 -18.35
N ALA A 154 16.94 -11.11 -17.05
CA ALA A 154 16.92 -12.38 -16.34
C ALA A 154 15.82 -13.32 -16.87
N ALA A 155 14.61 -12.80 -17.08
CA ALA A 155 13.51 -13.57 -17.65
C ALA A 155 13.82 -14.06 -19.08
N GLN A 156 14.41 -13.23 -19.94
CA GLN A 156 14.82 -13.61 -21.29
C GLN A 156 15.83 -14.76 -21.29
N LYS A 157 16.75 -14.82 -20.31
CA LYS A 157 17.74 -15.90 -20.19
C LYS A 157 17.12 -17.24 -19.74
N ILE A 158 15.97 -17.20 -19.07
CA ILE A 158 15.24 -18.41 -18.63
C ILE A 158 14.45 -19.03 -19.79
N TYR A 159 13.96 -18.20 -20.72
CA TYR A 159 13.10 -18.61 -21.83
C TYR A 159 13.82 -18.69 -23.18
N ALA A 160 15.13 -18.43 -23.24
CA ALA A 160 16.00 -18.64 -24.40
C ALA A 160 16.67 -20.00 -24.36
#